data_9dfa9959dc1bb53dd39f7466132c35c8
#
_entry.id   9dfa9959dc1bb53dd39f7466132c35c8
#
_cell.length_a   1.000
_cell.length_b   1.000
_cell.length_c   1.000
_cell.angle_alpha   90.00
_cell.angle_beta   90.00
_cell.angle_gamma   90.00
#
_symmetry.space_group_name_H-M   'P 1'
#
loop_
_entity.id
_entity.type
_entity.pdbx_description
1 polymer ?
#
loop_
_entity_poly.entity_id
_entity_poly.type
_entity_poly.pdbx_seq_one_letter_code
_entity_poly.pdbx_strand_id
1 'polypeptide(L)'
;TSEYPGMGRPPMGLPAGGNAVMMVSTSSDPKRIDAAWKFIKFCTSGVGAATVAETTGYMPPNKAANEMLGDFYRNNPNKHTAVRQAGLLREWIAYPGDNSLAITQVIYDAQESIVTGDFDDMEALQQELSEEVASMLP
;
A
#
# COMPACT_ATOMS: atom_id res chain seq x y z
N THR A 1 10.97 16.94 18.28
CA THR A 1 12.25 16.36 18.72
C THR A 1 12.41 15.06 17.98
N SER A 2 13.32 15.03 17.03
CA SER A 2 13.71 13.81 16.32
C SER A 2 14.43 12.92 17.34
N GLU A 3 13.94 11.70 17.55
CA GLU A 3 14.62 10.68 18.34
C GLU A 3 15.89 10.18 17.64
N TYR A 4 16.14 10.64 16.42
CA TYR A 4 17.30 10.30 15.60
C TYR A 4 18.15 11.56 15.35
N PRO A 5 19.15 11.86 16.21
CA PRO A 5 20.06 12.98 16.01
C PRO A 5 20.82 12.83 14.70
N GLY A 6 20.78 13.85 13.86
CA GLY A 6 21.49 13.87 12.58
C GLY A 6 20.61 13.64 11.33
N MET A 7 19.38 13.16 11.48
CA MET A 7 18.40 13.24 10.41
C MET A 7 17.73 14.62 10.48
N GLY A 8 18.13 15.52 9.58
CA GLY A 8 17.31 16.70 9.28
C GLY A 8 15.88 16.20 9.04
N ARG A 9 14.85 17.05 9.34
CA ARG A 9 13.48 16.70 8.96
C ARG A 9 13.43 16.57 7.43
N PRO A 10 13.44 15.35 6.84
CA PRO A 10 13.09 15.23 5.45
C PRO A 10 11.65 15.69 5.29
N PRO A 11 11.24 16.22 4.13
CA PRO A 11 9.84 16.41 3.84
C PRO A 11 9.16 15.06 4.05
N MET A 12 8.40 14.91 5.12
CA MET A 12 7.77 13.64 5.48
C MET A 12 6.77 13.29 4.38
N GLY A 13 7.04 12.23 3.65
CA GLY A 13 6.15 11.61 2.70
C GLY A 13 6.00 10.14 3.05
N LEU A 14 4.77 9.65 2.99
CA LEU A 14 4.47 8.24 3.14
C LEU A 14 4.07 7.69 1.78
N PRO A 15 4.69 6.61 1.28
CA PRO A 15 4.26 6.02 0.02
C PRO A 15 2.83 5.50 0.14
N ALA A 16 1.98 5.86 -0.81
CA ALA A 16 0.61 5.36 -0.89
C ALA A 16 0.62 3.98 -1.56
N GLY A 17 0.59 2.94 -0.76
CA GLY A 17 0.30 1.58 -1.22
C GLY A 17 -1.18 1.26 -1.06
N GLY A 18 -1.65 0.24 -1.75
CA GLY A 18 -3.05 -0.21 -1.62
C GLY A 18 -3.49 -1.11 -2.76
N ASN A 19 -4.78 -1.40 -2.77
CA ASN A 19 -5.42 -2.17 -3.82
C ASN A 19 -6.42 -1.32 -4.58
N ALA A 20 -6.60 -1.63 -5.85
CA ALA A 20 -7.63 -1.04 -6.70
C ALA A 20 -8.56 -2.13 -7.21
N VAL A 21 -9.86 -1.83 -7.25
CA VAL A 21 -10.84 -2.66 -7.95
C VAL A 21 -11.04 -2.07 -9.33
N MET A 22 -10.77 -2.88 -10.36
CA MET A 22 -10.88 -2.48 -11.74
C MET A 22 -11.92 -3.32 -12.47
N MET A 23 -12.67 -2.68 -13.36
CA MET A 23 -13.56 -3.39 -14.27
C MET A 23 -12.78 -3.78 -15.53
N VAL A 24 -12.70 -5.09 -15.78
CA VAL A 24 -12.08 -5.63 -17.00
C VAL A 24 -13.14 -5.77 -18.08
N SER A 25 -12.93 -5.21 -19.25
CA SER A 25 -13.86 -5.26 -20.38
C SER A 25 -13.75 -6.61 -21.12
N THR A 26 -14.26 -7.68 -20.51
CA THR A 26 -14.35 -9.02 -21.11
C THR A 26 -15.73 -9.33 -21.66
N SER A 27 -16.70 -8.44 -21.50
CA SER A 27 -18.09 -8.61 -21.92
C SER A 27 -18.61 -7.35 -22.57
N SER A 28 -19.34 -7.49 -23.65
CA SER A 28 -20.12 -6.43 -24.30
C SER A 28 -21.57 -6.36 -23.81
N ASP A 29 -21.99 -7.25 -22.90
CA ASP A 29 -23.34 -7.24 -22.34
C ASP A 29 -23.52 -6.03 -21.38
N PRO A 30 -24.39 -5.07 -21.72
CA PRO A 30 -24.61 -3.87 -20.89
C PRO A 30 -25.09 -4.18 -19.46
N LYS A 31 -25.82 -5.28 -19.27
CA LYS A 31 -26.32 -5.68 -17.95
C LYS A 31 -25.18 -6.16 -17.03
N ARG A 32 -24.21 -6.89 -17.61
CA ARG A 32 -23.01 -7.32 -16.86
C ARG A 32 -22.14 -6.13 -16.51
N ILE A 33 -21.95 -5.20 -17.43
CA ILE A 33 -21.17 -3.99 -17.22
C ILE A 33 -21.81 -3.14 -16.11
N ASP A 34 -23.12 -2.93 -16.16
CA ASP A 34 -23.86 -2.19 -15.13
C ASP A 34 -23.79 -2.87 -13.75
N ALA A 35 -23.91 -4.20 -13.70
CA ALA A 35 -23.79 -4.95 -12.46
C ALA A 35 -22.38 -4.84 -11.85
N ALA A 36 -21.32 -4.96 -12.66
CA ALA A 36 -19.94 -4.80 -12.23
C ALA A 36 -19.69 -3.37 -11.70
N TRP A 37 -20.21 -2.36 -12.39
CA TRP A 37 -20.11 -0.96 -11.95
C TRP A 37 -20.82 -0.72 -10.61
N LYS A 38 -22.02 -1.27 -10.43
CA LYS A 38 -22.74 -1.19 -9.16
C LYS A 38 -21.97 -1.83 -8.02
N PHE A 39 -21.33 -2.95 -8.26
CA PHE A 39 -20.47 -3.60 -7.27
C PHE A 39 -19.26 -2.73 -6.89
N ILE A 40 -18.53 -2.20 -7.86
CA ILE A 40 -17.41 -1.30 -7.61
C ILE A 40 -17.87 -0.08 -6.81
N LYS A 41 -18.97 0.54 -7.24
CA LYS A 41 -19.55 1.70 -6.57
C LYS A 41 -19.95 1.40 -5.13
N PHE A 42 -20.51 0.22 -4.86
CA PHE A 42 -20.84 -0.22 -3.51
C PHE A 42 -19.57 -0.38 -2.65
N CYS A 43 -18.56 -1.08 -3.14
CA CYS A 43 -17.30 -1.32 -2.40
C CYS A 43 -16.52 -0.03 -2.11
N THR A 44 -16.68 1.01 -2.94
CA THR A 44 -15.92 2.26 -2.81
C THR A 44 -16.69 3.40 -2.17
N SER A 45 -17.93 3.19 -1.76
CA SER A 45 -18.77 4.25 -1.18
C SER A 45 -19.59 3.78 0.02
N GLY A 46 -19.89 4.71 0.93
CA GLY A 46 -20.79 4.50 2.06
C GLY A 46 -20.44 3.29 2.92
N VAL A 47 -21.46 2.46 3.22
CA VAL A 47 -21.33 1.29 4.09
C VAL A 47 -20.34 0.26 3.53
N GLY A 48 -20.34 0.00 2.23
CA GLY A 48 -19.44 -0.94 1.60
C GLY A 48 -17.97 -0.57 1.83
N ALA A 49 -17.63 0.68 1.59
CA ALA A 49 -16.28 1.20 1.82
C ALA A 49 -15.88 1.17 3.31
N ALA A 50 -16.81 1.51 4.21
CA ALA A 50 -16.58 1.41 5.65
C ALA A 50 -16.34 -0.03 6.08
N THR A 51 -17.13 -0.98 5.59
CA THR A 51 -16.95 -2.42 5.87
C THR A 51 -15.59 -2.92 5.38
N VAL A 52 -15.16 -2.56 4.17
CA VAL A 52 -13.83 -2.92 3.66
C VAL A 52 -12.73 -2.36 4.57
N ALA A 53 -12.81 -1.09 4.96
CA ALA A 53 -11.83 -0.47 5.84
C ALA A 53 -11.79 -1.15 7.22
N GLU A 54 -12.94 -1.46 7.80
CA GLU A 54 -13.05 -2.11 9.10
C GLU A 54 -12.48 -3.53 9.12
N THR A 55 -12.76 -4.31 8.08
CA THR A 55 -12.36 -5.72 7.99
C THR A 55 -10.90 -5.90 7.56
N THR A 56 -10.40 -5.05 6.69
CA THR A 56 -9.03 -5.17 6.13
C THR A 56 -8.01 -4.29 6.84
N GLY A 57 -8.45 -3.22 7.51
CA GLY A 57 -7.58 -2.19 8.06
C GLY A 57 -7.07 -1.18 7.02
N TYR A 58 -7.51 -1.26 5.76
CA TYR A 58 -7.21 -0.25 4.76
C TYR A 58 -7.88 1.09 5.12
N MET A 59 -7.26 2.17 4.67
CA MET A 59 -7.83 3.50 4.81
C MET A 59 -9.07 3.63 3.92
N PRO A 60 -10.18 4.20 4.43
CA PRO A 60 -11.38 4.40 3.63
C PRO A 60 -11.11 5.35 2.47
N PRO A 61 -11.63 5.09 1.26
CA PRO A 61 -11.35 5.86 0.06
C PRO A 61 -12.05 7.22 0.01
N ASN A 62 -12.97 7.49 0.93
CA ASN A 62 -13.73 8.74 0.93
C ASN A 62 -14.13 9.18 2.35
N LYS A 63 -14.50 10.47 2.47
CA LYS A 63 -14.85 11.08 3.75
C LYS A 63 -16.11 10.46 4.37
N ALA A 64 -17.13 10.14 3.58
CA ALA A 64 -18.39 9.58 4.08
C ALA A 64 -18.15 8.22 4.76
N ALA A 65 -17.36 7.34 4.15
CA ALA A 65 -16.98 6.08 4.77
C ALA A 65 -16.14 6.30 6.05
N ASN A 66 -15.23 7.28 6.04
CA ASN A 66 -14.43 7.61 7.22
C ASN A 66 -15.29 8.11 8.39
N GLU A 67 -16.30 8.93 8.14
CA GLU A 67 -17.23 9.42 9.16
C GLU A 67 -18.04 8.27 9.81
N MET A 68 -18.38 7.24 9.05
CA MET A 68 -19.07 6.04 9.56
C MET A 68 -18.21 5.21 10.50
N LEU A 69 -16.90 5.34 10.45
CA LEU A 69 -15.93 4.57 11.25
C LEU A 69 -15.55 5.22 12.59
N GLY A 70 -16.26 6.26 13.00
CA GLY A 70 -15.94 7.01 14.22
C GLY A 70 -15.88 6.13 15.47
N ASP A 71 -16.85 5.22 15.67
CA ASP A 71 -16.88 4.29 16.80
C ASP A 71 -15.78 3.23 16.69
N PHE A 72 -15.56 2.72 15.49
CA PHE A 72 -14.48 1.77 15.21
C PHE A 72 -13.11 2.36 15.59
N TYR A 73 -12.82 3.58 15.22
CA TYR A 73 -11.54 4.24 15.53
C TYR A 73 -11.39 4.57 17.01
N ARG A 74 -12.47 4.87 17.72
CA ARG A 74 -12.41 5.05 19.19
C ARG A 74 -11.98 3.77 19.89
N ASN A 75 -12.45 2.64 19.41
CA ASN A 75 -12.11 1.32 19.97
C ASN A 75 -10.78 0.77 19.44
N ASN A 76 -10.28 1.30 18.30
CA ASN A 76 -9.06 0.86 17.63
C ASN A 76 -8.19 2.07 17.24
N PRO A 77 -7.60 2.81 18.20
CA PRO A 77 -6.90 4.06 17.93
C PRO A 77 -5.71 3.92 16.96
N ASN A 78 -5.03 2.77 16.97
CA ASN A 78 -3.93 2.48 16.04
C ASN A 78 -4.40 2.44 14.57
N LYS A 79 -5.61 1.97 14.31
CA LYS A 79 -6.20 1.95 12.97
C LYS A 79 -6.51 3.36 12.43
N HIS A 80 -6.74 4.32 13.31
CA HIS A 80 -6.96 5.71 12.95
C HIS A 80 -5.69 6.45 12.52
N THR A 81 -4.52 5.93 12.87
CA THR A 81 -3.23 6.58 12.56
C THR A 81 -3.03 6.79 11.07
N ALA A 82 -3.35 5.80 10.23
CA ALA A 82 -3.24 5.92 8.77
C ALA A 82 -4.09 7.07 8.22
N VAL A 83 -5.33 7.20 8.68
CA VAL A 83 -6.25 8.29 8.28
C VAL A 83 -5.71 9.66 8.70
N ARG A 84 -5.17 9.77 9.92
CA ARG A 84 -4.55 11.00 10.41
C ARG A 84 -3.32 11.42 9.61
N GLN A 85 -2.65 10.45 9.00
CA GLN A 85 -1.46 10.67 8.17
C GLN A 85 -1.77 10.82 6.68
N ALA A 86 -3.04 10.79 6.29
CA ALA A 86 -3.45 10.86 4.87
C ALA A 86 -2.86 12.06 4.12
N GLY A 87 -2.69 13.21 4.80
CA GLY A 87 -2.05 14.40 4.21
C GLY A 87 -0.55 14.24 3.87
N LEU A 88 0.09 13.20 4.38
CA LEU A 88 1.50 12.89 4.13
C LEU A 88 1.68 11.92 2.96
N LEU A 89 0.60 11.36 2.43
CA LEU A 89 0.68 10.39 1.34
C LEU A 89 1.31 11.01 0.08
N ARG A 90 2.17 10.23 -0.54
CA ARG A 90 2.85 10.54 -1.80
C ARG A 90 2.69 9.35 -2.74
N GLU A 91 2.89 9.59 -4.01
CA GLU A 91 2.85 8.53 -5.01
C GLU A 91 3.86 7.42 -4.68
N TRP A 92 3.46 6.20 -4.95
CA TRP A 92 4.36 5.06 -4.88
C TRP A 92 5.39 5.19 -6.00
N ILE A 93 6.67 5.16 -5.64
CA ILE A 93 7.76 5.21 -6.61
C ILE A 93 7.95 3.80 -7.17
N ALA A 94 7.69 3.64 -8.47
CA ALA A 94 8.02 2.42 -9.19
C ALA A 94 9.45 2.50 -9.73
N TYR A 95 10.12 1.35 -9.81
CA TYR A 95 11.42 1.27 -10.48
C TYR A 95 11.25 1.44 -11.99
N PRO A 96 12.22 2.07 -12.67
CA PRO A 96 12.16 2.24 -14.12
C PRO A 96 12.25 0.91 -14.87
N GLY A 97 11.65 0.85 -16.05
CA GLY A 97 11.65 -0.35 -16.89
C GLY A 97 10.53 -1.34 -16.57
N ASP A 98 10.59 -2.51 -17.20
CA ASP A 98 9.53 -3.51 -17.14
C ASP A 98 9.63 -4.43 -15.92
N ASN A 99 10.75 -4.38 -15.19
CA ASN A 99 11.05 -5.27 -14.07
C ASN A 99 10.63 -4.71 -12.69
N SER A 100 9.88 -3.62 -12.62
CA SER A 100 9.57 -2.93 -11.36
C SER A 100 8.97 -3.84 -10.28
N LEU A 101 8.07 -4.75 -10.65
CA LEU A 101 7.49 -5.71 -9.70
C LEU A 101 8.50 -6.77 -9.26
N ALA A 102 9.34 -7.25 -10.17
CA ALA A 102 10.39 -8.22 -9.85
C ALA A 102 11.42 -7.62 -8.89
N ILE A 103 11.86 -6.39 -9.13
CA ILE A 103 12.76 -5.68 -8.22
C ILE A 103 12.14 -5.53 -6.82
N THR A 104 10.86 -5.16 -6.76
CA THR A 104 10.14 -5.05 -5.48
C THR A 104 10.11 -6.38 -4.74
N GLN A 105 9.90 -7.50 -5.45
CA GLN A 105 9.88 -8.83 -4.85
C GLN A 105 11.25 -9.22 -4.29
N VAL A 106 12.32 -9.03 -5.05
CA VAL A 106 13.70 -9.31 -4.59
C VAL A 106 14.03 -8.54 -3.31
N ILE A 107 13.62 -7.27 -3.21
CA ILE A 107 13.81 -6.47 -2.00
C ILE A 107 13.00 -7.04 -0.83
N TYR A 108 11.77 -7.49 -1.05
CA TYR A 108 10.95 -8.10 0.00
C TYR A 108 11.54 -9.42 0.49
N ASP A 109 12.03 -10.25 -0.42
CA ASP A 109 12.66 -11.53 -0.08
C ASP A 109 13.93 -11.31 0.77
N ALA A 110 14.76 -10.32 0.42
CA ALA A 110 15.90 -9.94 1.23
C ALA A 110 15.49 -9.40 2.62
N GLN A 111 14.42 -8.59 2.70
CA GLN A 111 13.90 -8.13 3.99
C GLN A 111 13.36 -9.28 4.83
N GLU A 112 12.68 -10.24 4.23
CA GLU A 112 12.21 -11.45 4.91
C GLU A 112 13.37 -12.25 5.48
N SER A 113 14.43 -12.48 4.70
CA SER A 113 15.65 -13.16 5.15
C SER A 113 16.27 -12.46 6.36
N ILE A 114 16.31 -11.13 6.37
CA ILE A 114 16.84 -10.37 7.50
C ILE A 114 15.97 -10.57 8.77
N VAL A 115 14.65 -10.51 8.62
CA VAL A 115 13.71 -10.62 9.76
C VAL A 115 13.67 -12.03 10.34
N THR A 116 13.78 -13.04 9.47
CA THR A 116 13.81 -14.47 9.89
C THR A 116 15.17 -14.94 10.36
N GLY A 117 16.24 -14.18 10.07
CA GLY A 117 17.60 -14.58 10.35
C GLY A 117 18.15 -15.63 9.38
N ASP A 118 17.53 -15.73 8.20
CA ASP A 118 17.92 -16.68 7.14
C ASP A 118 18.96 -16.05 6.20
N PHE A 119 20.09 -15.68 6.75
CA PHE A 119 21.24 -15.16 6.03
C PHE A 119 22.51 -15.40 6.84
N ASP A 120 23.63 -15.66 6.17
CA ASP A 120 24.90 -15.94 6.82
C ASP A 120 25.70 -14.66 7.13
N ASP A 121 25.68 -13.70 6.20
CA ASP A 121 26.44 -12.46 6.29
C ASP A 121 25.64 -11.29 5.71
N MET A 122 25.53 -10.20 6.47
CA MET A 122 24.75 -9.02 6.08
C MET A 122 25.39 -8.25 4.92
N GLU A 123 26.72 -8.19 4.88
CA GLU A 123 27.45 -7.46 3.83
C GLU A 123 27.31 -8.20 2.49
N ALA A 124 27.42 -9.54 2.52
CA ALA A 124 27.20 -10.39 1.35
C ALA A 124 25.76 -10.26 0.83
N LEU A 125 24.75 -10.34 1.70
CA LEU A 125 23.35 -10.18 1.33
C LEU A 125 23.07 -8.81 0.68
N GLN A 126 23.65 -7.74 1.24
CA GLN A 126 23.48 -6.39 0.70
C GLN A 126 24.16 -6.25 -0.68
N GLN A 127 25.33 -6.87 -0.87
CA GLN A 127 26.01 -6.86 -2.14
C GLN A 127 25.23 -7.62 -3.22
N GLU A 128 24.78 -8.85 -2.91
CA GLU A 128 23.96 -9.66 -3.82
C GLU A 128 22.67 -8.94 -4.21
N LEU A 129 21.96 -8.37 -3.24
CA LEU A 129 20.76 -7.58 -3.50
C LEU A 129 21.04 -6.40 -4.44
N SER A 130 22.15 -5.69 -4.22
CA SER A 130 22.53 -4.53 -5.03
C SER A 130 22.85 -4.93 -6.48
N GLU A 131 23.58 -6.03 -6.67
CA GLU A 131 23.94 -6.56 -7.99
C GLU A 131 22.71 -7.08 -8.73
N GLU A 132 21.83 -7.80 -8.05
CA GLU A 132 20.60 -8.31 -8.63
C GLU A 132 19.67 -7.17 -9.08
N VAL A 133 19.41 -6.20 -8.21
CA VAL A 133 18.60 -5.01 -8.56
C VAL A 133 19.23 -4.25 -9.72
N ALA A 134 20.55 -4.03 -9.71
CA ALA A 134 21.24 -3.34 -10.79
C ALA A 134 21.10 -4.06 -12.14
N SER A 135 21.11 -5.40 -12.14
CA SER A 135 20.94 -6.21 -13.34
C SER A 135 19.54 -6.13 -13.96
N MET A 136 18.54 -5.76 -13.17
CA MET A 136 17.13 -5.63 -13.58
C MET A 136 16.76 -4.22 -14.06
N LEU A 137 17.60 -3.24 -13.78
CA LEU A 137 17.39 -1.87 -14.23
C LEU A 137 17.74 -1.72 -15.72
N PRO A 138 17.08 -0.79 -16.45
CA PRO A 138 17.35 -0.57 -17.88
C PRO A 138 18.74 0.01 -18.15
#